data_e7b4e53acca53cac04e486392286ccf4
#
_entry.id   e7b4e53acca53cac04e486392286ccf4
#
_cell.length_a   1.000
_cell.length_b   1.000
_cell.length_c   1.000
_cell.angle_alpha   90.00
_cell.angle_beta   90.00
_cell.angle_gamma   90.00
#
_symmetry.space_group_name_H-M   'P 1'
#
loop_
_entity.id
_entity.type
_entity.pdbx_description
1 polymer ?
#
loop_
_entity_poly.entity_id
_entity_poly.type
_entity_poly.pdbx_seq_one_letter_code
_entity_poly.pdbx_strand_id
1 'polypeptide(L)'
;MEREFWKKVTYNPPTYCADVAGSLFDKSHWGWDVSRLDSLLSRTLKRKNITLKGVNSAYLYFGMWRSLFAWHTEDLDLYSVNYLHFGAPKFWYAIAPEDRERFEILAQGMVPEMWRACPEFLRHKELLISPTLLEQNGIPFTRMVQHPGEFVVTYPGSYHSGFNTGFNCAESCNFATEAWVEYGECAGSCECVPDSVKLDMSIFEDEENGVCKLVDEDDYTRVKRGRVGEPRRRPTGEEDVKVKREK
;
A
#
# COMPACT_ATOMS: atom_id res chain seq x y z
N MET A 1 9.31 -4.86 -21.43
CA MET A 1 9.80 -4.05 -20.33
C MET A 1 9.76 -4.82 -19.01
N GLU A 2 8.61 -5.30 -18.51
CA GLU A 2 8.48 -6.10 -17.28
C GLU A 2 9.44 -7.32 -17.26
N ARG A 3 9.43 -8.13 -18.34
CA ARG A 3 10.33 -9.29 -18.47
C ARG A 3 11.82 -8.91 -18.41
N GLU A 4 12.21 -7.77 -18.98
CA GLU A 4 13.60 -7.30 -18.93
C GLU A 4 13.97 -6.78 -17.54
N PHE A 5 13.04 -6.17 -16.82
CA PHE A 5 13.24 -5.80 -15.43
C PHE A 5 13.56 -7.03 -14.58
N TRP A 6 12.69 -8.05 -14.59
CA TRP A 6 12.87 -9.24 -13.76
C TRP A 6 14.11 -10.07 -14.13
N LYS A 7 14.53 -10.08 -15.41
CA LYS A 7 15.78 -10.72 -15.81
C LYS A 7 17.02 -10.02 -15.27
N LYS A 8 16.94 -8.72 -15.01
CA LYS A 8 18.10 -7.89 -14.68
C LYS A 8 18.02 -7.28 -13.28
N VAL A 9 17.05 -7.65 -12.47
CA VAL A 9 16.80 -7.03 -11.16
C VAL A 9 17.99 -7.15 -10.20
N THR A 10 18.76 -8.23 -10.31
CA THR A 10 19.94 -8.48 -9.47
C THR A 10 21.25 -7.92 -10.05
N TYR A 11 21.24 -7.40 -11.28
CA TYR A 11 22.45 -6.89 -11.93
C TYR A 11 22.56 -5.37 -11.79
N ASN A 12 23.77 -4.88 -11.46
CA ASN A 12 24.10 -3.46 -11.42
C ASN A 12 22.97 -2.63 -10.80
N PRO A 13 22.87 -2.57 -9.47
CA PRO A 13 21.79 -1.87 -8.79
C PRO A 13 21.68 -0.42 -9.28
N PRO A 14 20.49 0.02 -9.68
CA PRO A 14 20.27 1.38 -10.14
C PRO A 14 20.33 2.36 -8.97
N THR A 15 20.59 3.62 -9.28
CA THR A 15 20.44 4.71 -8.31
C THR A 15 18.95 5.09 -8.21
N TYR A 16 18.46 5.27 -7.00
CA TYR A 16 17.16 5.86 -6.71
C TYR A 16 17.35 7.00 -5.71
N CYS A 17 17.12 8.22 -6.13
CA CYS A 17 17.12 9.36 -5.23
C CYS A 17 15.72 9.47 -4.63
N ALA A 18 15.52 8.78 -3.52
CA ALA A 18 14.26 8.70 -2.80
C ALA A 18 14.25 9.64 -1.59
N ASP A 19 13.06 9.89 -1.05
CA ASP A 19 12.82 10.59 0.21
C ASP A 19 13.40 12.02 0.26
N VAL A 20 13.38 12.72 -0.89
CA VAL A 20 13.82 14.11 -0.98
C VAL A 20 12.69 15.01 -0.49
N ALA A 21 12.86 15.65 0.65
CA ALA A 21 11.84 16.53 1.22
C ALA A 21 11.55 17.73 0.28
N GLY A 22 10.29 17.93 -0.05
CA GLY A 22 9.86 19.05 -0.91
C GLY A 22 8.71 18.68 -1.81
N SER A 23 8.29 19.65 -2.61
CA SER A 23 7.21 19.53 -3.58
C SER A 23 7.52 20.30 -4.84
N LEU A 24 7.05 19.78 -5.97
CA LEU A 24 7.06 20.48 -7.27
C LEU A 24 5.69 21.10 -7.59
N PHE A 25 4.69 20.94 -6.74
CA PHE A 25 3.44 21.69 -6.90
C PHE A 25 3.67 23.17 -6.59
N ASP A 26 3.24 24.03 -7.50
CA ASP A 26 3.24 25.48 -7.29
C ASP A 26 2.14 25.84 -6.26
N LYS A 27 2.41 26.83 -5.40
CA LYS A 27 1.44 27.35 -4.43
C LYS A 27 0.16 27.89 -5.07
N SER A 28 0.22 28.27 -6.34
CA SER A 28 -0.92 28.70 -7.15
C SER A 28 -1.66 27.54 -7.82
N HIS A 29 -1.19 26.30 -7.65
CA HIS A 29 -1.78 25.12 -8.29
C HIS A 29 -3.24 24.93 -7.88
N TRP A 30 -4.09 24.73 -8.89
CA TRP A 30 -5.52 24.47 -8.75
C TRP A 30 -5.79 22.97 -8.83
N GLY A 31 -6.36 22.39 -7.81
CA GLY A 31 -6.72 20.99 -7.79
C GLY A 31 -5.97 20.17 -6.73
N TRP A 32 -5.76 18.91 -7.01
CA TRP A 32 -5.07 18.00 -6.10
C TRP A 32 -3.58 18.35 -6.02
N ASP A 33 -3.18 18.74 -4.82
CA ASP A 33 -1.80 19.05 -4.48
C ASP A 33 -1.36 18.09 -3.38
N VAL A 34 -0.48 17.16 -3.74
CA VAL A 34 0.02 16.11 -2.83
C VAL A 34 0.68 16.70 -1.59
N SER A 35 1.26 17.89 -1.71
CA SER A 35 1.94 18.57 -0.58
C SER A 35 0.98 19.23 0.41
N ARG A 36 -0.30 19.34 0.08
CA ARG A 36 -1.31 20.09 0.86
C ARG A 36 -2.64 19.35 0.96
N LEU A 37 -2.60 18.05 1.19
CA LEU A 37 -3.81 17.24 1.36
C LEU A 37 -4.54 17.63 2.64
N ASP A 38 -5.82 17.99 2.51
CA ASP A 38 -6.73 18.17 3.64
C ASP A 38 -7.42 16.85 3.98
N SER A 39 -6.81 16.08 4.86
CA SER A 39 -7.26 14.76 5.28
C SER A 39 -7.43 14.69 6.79
N LEU A 40 -8.08 13.64 7.29
CA LEU A 40 -8.18 13.38 8.74
C LEU A 40 -6.78 13.43 9.38
N LEU A 41 -5.78 12.75 8.79
CA LEU A 41 -4.41 12.74 9.28
C LEU A 41 -3.83 14.14 9.40
N SER A 42 -3.86 14.92 8.30
CA SER A 42 -3.25 16.25 8.27
C SER A 42 -3.93 17.21 9.25
N ARG A 43 -5.26 17.17 9.37
CA ARG A 43 -6.02 18.00 10.31
C ARG A 43 -5.69 17.66 11.77
N THR A 44 -5.70 16.35 12.11
CA THR A 44 -5.44 15.88 13.47
C THR A 44 -4.00 16.17 13.91
N LEU A 45 -3.01 15.84 13.08
CA LEU A 45 -1.61 16.11 13.39
C LEU A 45 -1.33 17.61 13.54
N LYS A 46 -1.96 18.45 12.70
CA LYS A 46 -1.85 19.91 12.84
C LYS A 46 -2.43 20.41 14.16
N ARG A 47 -3.59 19.93 14.59
CA ARG A 47 -4.19 20.29 15.90
C ARG A 47 -3.28 19.91 17.07
N LYS A 48 -2.62 18.77 16.99
CA LYS A 48 -1.71 18.26 18.02
C LYS A 48 -0.28 18.78 17.88
N ASN A 49 0.00 19.62 16.88
CA ASN A 49 1.35 20.14 16.57
C ASN A 49 2.39 19.04 16.34
N ILE A 50 1.98 17.95 15.68
CA ILE A 50 2.82 16.78 15.34
C ILE A 50 3.20 16.87 13.86
N THR A 51 4.45 16.61 13.54
CA THR A 51 4.94 16.45 12.16
C THR A 51 5.61 15.10 12.01
N LEU A 52 5.10 14.29 11.11
CA LEU A 52 5.68 13.00 10.72
C LEU A 52 6.30 13.18 9.33
N LYS A 53 7.63 13.33 9.29
CA LYS A 53 8.37 13.53 8.04
C LYS A 53 8.16 12.34 7.10
N GLY A 54 7.88 12.63 5.81
CA GLY A 54 7.65 11.60 4.81
C GLY A 54 6.28 10.90 4.92
N VAL A 55 5.48 11.21 5.93
CA VAL A 55 4.11 10.70 6.11
C VAL A 55 3.10 11.79 5.78
N ASN A 56 3.03 12.86 6.59
CA ASN A 56 2.14 14.00 6.33
C ASN A 56 2.85 15.21 5.66
N SER A 57 4.04 14.98 5.14
CA SER A 57 4.79 15.92 4.31
C SER A 57 5.23 15.23 3.02
N ALA A 58 5.11 15.94 1.90
CA ALA A 58 5.44 15.38 0.60
C ALA A 58 6.94 15.12 0.42
N TYR A 59 7.24 14.01 -0.24
CA TYR A 59 8.59 13.63 -0.65
C TYR A 59 8.65 13.44 -2.17
N LEU A 60 9.78 13.82 -2.73
CA LEU A 60 10.12 13.65 -4.14
C LEU A 60 10.99 12.41 -4.35
N TYR A 61 10.76 11.73 -5.45
CA TYR A 61 11.41 10.49 -5.85
C TYR A 61 11.91 10.60 -7.29
N PHE A 62 13.23 10.69 -7.46
CA PHE A 62 13.86 10.76 -8.79
C PHE A 62 14.36 9.37 -9.18
N GLY A 63 13.65 8.74 -10.11
CA GLY A 63 13.91 7.40 -10.57
C GLY A 63 14.74 7.34 -11.83
N MET A 64 15.35 6.18 -12.06
CA MET A 64 15.97 5.79 -13.33
C MET A 64 15.49 4.39 -13.72
N TRP A 65 15.88 3.90 -14.91
CA TRP A 65 15.55 2.54 -15.32
C TRP A 65 15.95 1.52 -14.27
N ARG A 66 14.98 0.69 -13.85
CA ARG A 66 15.07 -0.37 -12.83
C ARG A 66 15.17 0.09 -11.38
N SER A 67 15.27 1.37 -11.07
CA SER A 67 15.09 1.78 -9.68
C SER A 67 13.69 1.36 -9.21
N LEU A 68 13.61 0.78 -8.01
CA LEU A 68 12.44 0.02 -7.56
C LEU A 68 12.07 0.37 -6.12
N PHE A 69 10.86 0.03 -5.76
CA PHE A 69 10.39 -0.08 -4.39
C PHE A 69 9.92 -1.51 -4.13
N ALA A 70 10.42 -2.10 -3.06
CA ALA A 70 10.10 -3.47 -2.66
C ALA A 70 8.65 -3.61 -2.16
N TRP A 71 8.18 -4.83 -1.97
CA TRP A 71 6.86 -5.09 -1.43
C TRP A 71 6.72 -4.53 -0.01
N HIS A 72 5.74 -3.65 0.19
CA HIS A 72 5.44 -3.05 1.48
C HIS A 72 3.99 -2.57 1.53
N THR A 73 3.48 -2.37 2.73
CA THR A 73 2.35 -1.50 3.03
C THR A 73 2.89 -0.19 3.58
N GLU A 74 2.07 0.86 3.55
CA GLU A 74 2.45 2.15 4.12
C GLU A 74 2.60 2.08 5.64
N ASP A 75 3.37 2.99 6.21
CA ASP A 75 3.49 3.12 7.67
C ASP A 75 2.10 3.34 8.28
N LEU A 76 1.82 2.66 9.40
CA LEU A 76 0.51 2.64 10.05
C LEU A 76 -0.63 2.18 9.12
N ASP A 77 -0.30 1.43 8.08
CA ASP A 77 -1.23 1.02 7.02
C ASP A 77 -2.07 2.19 6.45
N LEU A 78 -1.50 3.39 6.36
CA LEU A 78 -2.13 4.59 5.81
C LEU A 78 -2.46 4.40 4.32
N TYR A 79 -3.36 5.25 3.82
CA TYR A 79 -3.42 5.52 2.39
C TYR A 79 -2.15 6.22 1.93
N SER A 80 -1.77 6.03 0.66
CA SER A 80 -0.82 6.93 0.01
C SER A 80 -1.35 7.45 -1.31
N VAL A 81 -0.87 8.61 -1.70
CA VAL A 81 -1.07 9.16 -3.04
C VAL A 81 0.28 9.43 -3.66
N ASN A 82 0.47 8.96 -4.88
CA ASN A 82 1.67 9.19 -5.68
C ASN A 82 1.30 9.91 -6.98
N TYR A 83 1.94 11.02 -7.26
CA TYR A 83 1.77 11.77 -8.51
C TYR A 83 3.05 11.70 -9.32
N LEU A 84 2.96 11.33 -10.58
CA LEU A 84 4.10 11.32 -11.48
C LEU A 84 4.18 12.66 -12.24
N HIS A 85 5.11 13.52 -11.84
CA HIS A 85 5.25 14.86 -12.43
C HIS A 85 5.71 14.81 -13.87
N PHE A 86 6.76 14.06 -14.16
CA PHE A 86 7.34 13.96 -15.50
C PHE A 86 8.22 12.74 -15.69
N GLY A 87 8.56 12.46 -16.92
CA GLY A 87 9.55 11.46 -17.33
C GLY A 87 8.94 10.14 -17.75
N ALA A 88 9.68 9.05 -17.56
CA ALA A 88 9.26 7.73 -17.96
C ALA A 88 8.22 7.16 -16.99
N PRO A 89 7.31 6.30 -17.45
CA PRO A 89 6.28 5.69 -16.62
C PRO A 89 6.84 4.92 -15.44
N LYS A 90 6.02 4.82 -14.37
CA LYS A 90 6.26 3.97 -13.21
C LYS A 90 5.37 2.75 -13.30
N PHE A 91 5.97 1.57 -13.17
CA PHE A 91 5.26 0.30 -13.20
C PHE A 91 4.94 -0.16 -11.77
N TRP A 92 3.70 -0.57 -11.54
CA TRP A 92 3.18 -0.94 -10.22
C TRP A 92 2.63 -2.37 -10.23
N TYR A 93 2.81 -3.02 -9.08
CA TYR A 93 2.07 -4.21 -8.69
C TYR A 93 1.34 -3.90 -7.39
N ALA A 94 0.12 -4.41 -7.25
CA ALA A 94 -0.67 -4.24 -6.03
C ALA A 94 -1.41 -5.54 -5.68
N ILE A 95 -1.48 -5.84 -4.40
CA ILE A 95 -2.25 -6.94 -3.82
C ILE A 95 -3.35 -6.31 -2.98
N ALA A 96 -4.59 -6.77 -3.20
CA ALA A 96 -5.74 -6.27 -2.46
C ALA A 96 -5.64 -6.61 -0.95
N PRO A 97 -6.19 -5.78 -0.05
CA PRO A 97 -6.14 -6.04 1.39
C PRO A 97 -6.70 -7.42 1.78
N GLU A 98 -7.67 -7.93 1.04
CA GLU A 98 -8.28 -9.25 1.28
C GLU A 98 -7.29 -10.41 1.05
N ASP A 99 -6.25 -10.22 0.24
CA ASP A 99 -5.21 -11.23 -0.03
C ASP A 99 -3.93 -10.99 0.79
N ARG A 100 -3.92 -10.02 1.70
CA ARG A 100 -2.78 -9.64 2.53
C ARG A 100 -2.21 -10.83 3.30
N GLU A 101 -3.04 -11.57 4.04
CA GLU A 101 -2.63 -12.69 4.86
C GLU A 101 -1.94 -13.78 4.02
N ARG A 102 -2.47 -14.08 2.85
CA ARG A 102 -1.89 -15.08 1.92
C ARG A 102 -0.51 -14.65 1.43
N PHE A 103 -0.34 -13.37 1.15
CA PHE A 103 0.94 -12.81 0.75
C PHE A 103 1.95 -12.85 1.91
N GLU A 104 1.55 -12.50 3.13
CA GLU A 104 2.39 -12.54 4.32
C GLU A 104 2.86 -13.97 4.64
N ILE A 105 1.98 -14.97 4.53
CA ILE A 105 2.33 -16.39 4.71
C ILE A 105 3.37 -16.82 3.66
N LEU A 106 3.20 -16.46 2.40
CA LEU A 106 4.19 -16.74 1.36
C LEU A 106 5.54 -16.10 1.71
N ALA A 107 5.54 -14.82 2.06
CA ALA A 107 6.75 -14.08 2.39
C ALA A 107 7.48 -14.68 3.61
N GLN A 108 6.76 -15.06 4.65
CA GLN A 108 7.29 -15.75 5.84
C GLN A 108 7.94 -17.07 5.48
N GLY A 109 7.31 -17.84 4.58
CA GLY A 109 7.88 -19.11 4.09
C GLY A 109 9.14 -18.94 3.27
N MET A 110 9.28 -17.82 2.53
CA MET A 110 10.46 -17.53 1.71
C MET A 110 11.67 -17.07 2.53
N VAL A 111 11.44 -16.28 3.57
CA VAL A 111 12.51 -15.67 4.38
C VAL A 111 12.25 -15.86 5.89
N PRO A 112 12.17 -17.11 6.36
CA PRO A 112 11.80 -17.42 7.73
C PRO A 112 12.75 -16.83 8.79
N GLU A 113 14.00 -16.61 8.41
CA GLU A 113 15.01 -15.97 9.29
C GLU A 113 14.65 -14.51 9.56
N MET A 114 14.24 -13.76 8.51
CA MET A 114 13.82 -12.37 8.67
C MET A 114 12.58 -12.28 9.52
N TRP A 115 11.59 -13.15 9.30
CA TRP A 115 10.36 -13.21 10.09
C TRP A 115 10.63 -13.53 11.57
N ARG A 116 11.51 -14.48 11.87
CA ARG A 116 11.88 -14.79 13.26
C ARG A 116 12.58 -13.62 13.96
N ALA A 117 13.39 -12.86 13.20
CA ALA A 117 14.07 -11.68 13.72
C ALA A 117 13.11 -10.50 13.94
N CYS A 118 12.13 -10.32 13.06
CA CYS A 118 11.14 -9.25 13.14
C CYS A 118 9.82 -9.70 12.52
N PRO A 119 8.73 -9.84 13.29
CA PRO A 119 7.40 -10.17 12.74
C PRO A 119 6.94 -9.18 11.66
N GLU A 120 7.35 -7.92 11.76
CA GLU A 120 7.04 -6.84 10.80
C GLU A 120 8.15 -6.65 9.73
N PHE A 121 8.86 -7.73 9.36
CA PHE A 121 10.01 -7.68 8.44
C PHE A 121 9.70 -7.08 7.05
N LEU A 122 8.46 -7.18 6.59
CA LEU A 122 8.04 -6.59 5.32
C LEU A 122 8.08 -5.05 5.35
N ARG A 123 8.02 -4.43 6.53
CA ARG A 123 8.22 -2.99 6.70
C ARG A 123 9.67 -2.55 6.51
N HIS A 124 10.62 -3.48 6.45
CA HIS A 124 12.00 -3.17 6.07
C HIS A 124 12.15 -2.80 4.59
N LYS A 125 11.13 -3.11 3.75
CA LYS A 125 11.09 -2.81 2.32
C LYS A 125 12.26 -3.42 1.53
N GLU A 126 12.65 -4.66 1.88
CA GLU A 126 13.81 -5.36 1.29
C GLU A 126 13.42 -6.55 0.43
N LEU A 127 12.15 -7.02 0.49
CA LEU A 127 11.73 -8.24 -0.19
C LEU A 127 11.13 -7.95 -1.55
N LEU A 128 11.65 -8.64 -2.57
CA LEU A 128 11.09 -8.70 -3.92
C LEU A 128 10.50 -10.09 -4.18
N ILE A 129 9.24 -10.14 -4.59
CA ILE A 129 8.55 -11.36 -5.02
C ILE A 129 8.06 -11.12 -6.44
N SER A 130 8.47 -12.00 -7.37
CA SER A 130 8.11 -11.85 -8.78
C SER A 130 6.63 -12.17 -9.04
N PRO A 131 6.02 -11.57 -10.07
CA PRO A 131 4.67 -11.93 -10.52
C PRO A 131 4.49 -13.44 -10.75
N THR A 132 5.49 -14.09 -11.35
CA THR A 132 5.45 -15.54 -11.59
C THR A 132 5.32 -16.33 -10.29
N LEU A 133 6.00 -15.90 -9.22
CA LEU A 133 5.92 -16.58 -7.94
C LEU A 133 4.57 -16.34 -7.25
N LEU A 134 3.99 -15.15 -7.38
CA LEU A 134 2.63 -14.86 -6.90
C LEU A 134 1.61 -15.74 -7.63
N GLU A 135 1.71 -15.84 -8.96
CA GLU A 135 0.85 -16.68 -9.79
C GLU A 135 0.96 -18.17 -9.40
N GLN A 136 2.16 -18.68 -9.19
CA GLN A 136 2.41 -20.06 -8.76
C GLN A 136 1.80 -20.39 -7.39
N ASN A 137 1.70 -19.39 -6.51
CA ASN A 137 1.10 -19.53 -5.18
C ASN A 137 -0.36 -19.08 -5.13
N GLY A 138 -0.96 -18.78 -6.28
CA GLY A 138 -2.37 -18.42 -6.41
C GLY A 138 -2.72 -17.12 -5.68
N ILE A 139 -1.79 -16.17 -5.56
CA ILE A 139 -2.03 -14.86 -4.96
C ILE A 139 -2.46 -13.90 -6.07
N PRO A 140 -3.69 -13.37 -6.02
CA PRO A 140 -4.15 -12.39 -6.99
C PRO A 140 -3.38 -11.08 -6.82
N PHE A 141 -3.08 -10.44 -7.93
CA PHE A 141 -2.46 -9.12 -7.93
C PHE A 141 -2.79 -8.37 -9.22
N THR A 142 -2.69 -7.05 -9.15
CA THR A 142 -2.94 -6.14 -10.27
C THR A 142 -1.61 -5.60 -10.79
N ARG A 143 -1.52 -5.42 -12.12
CA ARG A 143 -0.45 -4.70 -12.81
C ARG A 143 -0.99 -3.36 -13.29
N MET A 144 -0.23 -2.29 -13.11
CA MET A 144 -0.61 -0.96 -13.55
C MET A 144 0.61 -0.17 -14.02
N VAL A 145 0.41 0.68 -15.01
CA VAL A 145 1.42 1.62 -15.51
C VAL A 145 0.92 3.03 -15.26
N GLN A 146 1.66 3.79 -14.48
CA GLN A 146 1.39 5.19 -14.18
C GLN A 146 2.17 6.08 -15.15
N HIS A 147 1.48 6.94 -15.86
CA HIS A 147 2.07 7.92 -16.77
C HIS A 147 2.20 9.31 -16.09
N PRO A 148 3.07 10.20 -16.66
CA PRO A 148 3.13 11.59 -16.18
C PRO A 148 1.75 12.25 -16.18
N GLY A 149 1.45 12.99 -15.11
CA GLY A 149 0.15 13.61 -14.89
C GLY A 149 -0.90 12.73 -14.22
N GLU A 150 -0.58 11.48 -13.91
CA GLU A 150 -1.50 10.55 -13.26
C GLU A 150 -1.22 10.42 -11.77
N PHE A 151 -2.29 10.21 -11.02
CA PHE A 151 -2.25 9.85 -9.61
C PHE A 151 -2.45 8.35 -9.43
N VAL A 152 -1.71 7.76 -8.51
CA VAL A 152 -1.94 6.42 -7.98
C VAL A 152 -2.25 6.54 -6.50
N VAL A 153 -3.34 5.92 -6.06
CA VAL A 153 -3.74 5.84 -4.66
C VAL A 153 -3.61 4.40 -4.19
N THR A 154 -2.88 4.19 -3.09
CA THR A 154 -2.83 2.89 -2.42
C THR A 154 -3.75 2.89 -1.20
N TYR A 155 -4.43 1.77 -0.98
CA TYR A 155 -5.39 1.59 0.11
C TYR A 155 -4.72 1.03 1.38
N PRO A 156 -5.32 1.25 2.56
CA PRO A 156 -4.87 0.66 3.82
C PRO A 156 -4.66 -0.85 3.70
N GLY A 157 -3.51 -1.33 4.16
CA GLY A 157 -3.18 -2.74 4.15
C GLY A 157 -2.90 -3.37 2.77
N SER A 158 -2.97 -2.60 1.68
CA SER A 158 -2.63 -3.07 0.34
C SER A 158 -1.12 -3.15 0.15
N TYR A 159 -0.59 -4.36 -0.05
CA TYR A 159 0.81 -4.51 -0.44
C TYR A 159 1.02 -4.03 -1.86
N HIS A 160 2.08 -3.26 -2.06
CA HIS A 160 2.44 -2.79 -3.38
C HIS A 160 3.96 -2.78 -3.58
N SER A 161 4.36 -2.87 -4.84
CA SER A 161 5.74 -2.88 -5.30
C SER A 161 5.81 -2.33 -6.71
N GLY A 162 7.00 -1.96 -7.18
CA GLY A 162 7.13 -1.51 -8.55
C GLY A 162 8.52 -1.02 -8.92
N PHE A 163 8.62 -0.51 -10.15
CA PHE A 163 9.89 -0.01 -10.68
C PHE A 163 9.68 1.13 -11.66
N ASN A 164 10.71 1.94 -11.83
CA ASN A 164 10.73 3.02 -12.81
C ASN A 164 11.23 2.51 -14.16
N THR A 165 10.57 2.92 -15.24
CA THR A 165 10.91 2.48 -16.60
C THR A 165 11.95 3.34 -17.28
N GLY A 166 12.41 4.40 -16.61
CA GLY A 166 13.45 5.35 -17.05
C GLY A 166 13.53 6.50 -16.07
N PHE A 167 14.23 7.58 -16.47
CA PHE A 167 14.29 8.78 -15.66
C PHE A 167 12.89 9.40 -15.48
N ASN A 168 12.53 9.66 -14.23
CA ASN A 168 11.25 10.28 -13.88
C ASN A 168 11.34 11.01 -12.53
N CYS A 169 10.29 11.77 -12.24
CA CYS A 169 10.09 12.37 -10.94
C CYS A 169 8.66 12.15 -10.46
N ALA A 170 8.52 11.55 -9.29
CA ALA A 170 7.24 11.39 -8.60
C ALA A 170 7.23 12.14 -7.28
N GLU A 171 6.05 12.46 -6.80
CA GLU A 171 5.80 13.05 -5.49
C GLU A 171 4.77 12.22 -4.74
N SER A 172 4.99 11.97 -3.46
CA SER A 172 4.11 11.11 -2.67
C SER A 172 3.91 11.67 -1.26
N CYS A 173 2.71 11.41 -0.72
CA CYS A 173 2.35 11.72 0.66
C CYS A 173 1.32 10.70 1.15
N ASN A 174 1.33 10.42 2.44
CA ASN A 174 0.28 9.62 3.06
C ASN A 174 -0.89 10.49 3.51
N PHE A 175 -2.06 9.87 3.59
CA PHE A 175 -3.26 10.51 4.09
C PHE A 175 -4.16 9.49 4.81
N ALA A 176 -5.16 9.98 5.53
CA ALA A 176 -6.15 9.15 6.18
C ALA A 176 -7.55 9.73 6.00
N THR A 177 -8.51 8.82 5.95
CA THR A 177 -9.94 9.07 6.10
C THR A 177 -10.41 8.45 7.42
N GLU A 178 -11.65 8.68 7.79
CA GLU A 178 -12.26 8.06 8.98
C GLU A 178 -12.21 6.52 8.89
N ALA A 179 -12.37 5.96 7.69
CA ALA A 179 -12.31 4.51 7.47
C ALA A 179 -10.92 3.89 7.70
N TRP A 180 -9.86 4.70 7.75
CA TRP A 180 -8.52 4.21 8.03
C TRP A 180 -8.27 3.95 9.53
N VAL A 181 -9.00 4.59 10.44
CA VAL A 181 -8.70 4.57 11.89
C VAL A 181 -8.58 3.14 12.40
N GLU A 182 -9.51 2.26 12.04
CA GLU A 182 -9.48 0.84 12.41
C GLU A 182 -8.22 0.11 11.90
N TYR A 183 -7.73 0.46 10.72
CA TYR A 183 -6.48 -0.10 10.18
C TYR A 183 -5.27 0.40 10.96
N GLY A 184 -5.25 1.69 11.30
CA GLY A 184 -4.18 2.31 12.06
C GLY A 184 -4.03 1.73 13.47
N GLU A 185 -5.15 1.43 14.15
CA GLU A 185 -5.18 0.77 15.45
C GLU A 185 -4.60 -0.66 15.42
N CYS A 186 -4.80 -1.35 14.30
CA CYS A 186 -4.33 -2.72 14.10
C CYS A 186 -2.94 -2.81 13.46
N ALA A 187 -2.42 -1.70 12.95
CA ALA A 187 -1.16 -1.69 12.23
C ALA A 187 0.02 -2.07 13.13
N GLY A 188 0.76 -3.10 12.74
CA GLY A 188 2.00 -3.46 13.39
C GLY A 188 3.09 -2.40 13.18
N SER A 189 4.04 -2.30 14.09
CA SER A 189 5.22 -1.45 13.96
C SER A 189 6.51 -2.26 14.06
N CYS A 190 7.49 -1.89 13.23
CA CYS A 190 8.82 -2.49 13.30
C CYS A 190 9.63 -1.84 14.43
N GLU A 191 10.23 -2.66 15.29
CA GLU A 191 11.13 -2.20 16.36
C GLU A 191 12.61 -2.20 15.96
N CYS A 192 12.93 -2.72 14.75
CA CYS A 192 14.32 -2.85 14.29
C CYS A 192 14.90 -1.54 13.78
N VAL A 193 14.05 -0.62 13.34
CA VAL A 193 14.44 0.66 12.73
C VAL A 193 14.17 1.77 13.74
N PRO A 194 15.20 2.56 14.14
CA PRO A 194 15.03 3.64 15.12
C PRO A 194 13.98 4.68 14.74
N ASP A 195 13.86 4.96 13.44
CA ASP A 195 12.94 5.97 12.88
C ASP A 195 11.59 5.38 12.44
N SER A 196 11.22 4.20 12.92
CA SER A 196 9.92 3.59 12.64
C SER A 196 8.80 4.53 13.09
N VAL A 197 7.86 4.81 12.17
CA VAL A 197 6.73 5.71 12.43
C VAL A 197 5.81 5.08 13.47
N LYS A 198 5.61 5.78 14.58
CA LYS A 198 4.69 5.40 15.65
C LYS A 198 3.77 6.57 15.95
N LEU A 199 2.51 6.27 16.18
CA LEU A 199 1.50 7.27 16.49
C LEU A 199 0.55 6.71 17.55
N ASP A 200 0.26 7.53 18.54
CA ASP A 200 -0.78 7.22 19.52
C ASP A 200 -2.14 7.43 18.84
N MET A 201 -2.86 6.34 18.59
CA MET A 201 -4.14 6.39 17.89
C MET A 201 -5.25 7.10 18.67
N SER A 202 -5.09 7.27 19.99
CA SER A 202 -6.04 8.03 20.81
C SER A 202 -6.21 9.49 20.38
N ILE A 203 -5.27 10.03 19.60
CA ILE A 203 -5.39 11.40 19.06
C ILE A 203 -6.52 11.57 18.04
N PHE A 204 -7.05 10.46 17.50
CA PHE A 204 -8.18 10.44 16.56
C PHE A 204 -9.53 10.23 17.26
N GLU A 205 -9.54 9.90 18.56
CA GLU A 205 -10.75 9.89 19.37
C GLU A 205 -11.24 11.33 19.57
N ASP A 206 -12.34 11.71 18.93
CA ASP A 206 -12.98 12.99 19.17
C ASP A 206 -13.69 12.95 20.54
N GLU A 207 -13.31 13.84 21.45
CA GLU A 207 -13.97 14.02 22.74
C GLU A 207 -15.47 14.39 22.61
N GLU A 208 -15.92 14.87 21.42
CA GLU A 208 -17.31 15.23 21.14
C GLU A 208 -18.15 14.09 20.55
N ASN A 209 -17.55 13.05 20.00
CA ASN A 209 -18.23 11.88 19.42
C ASN A 209 -17.81 10.60 20.15
N GLY A 210 -17.94 10.58 21.45
CA GLY A 210 -17.70 9.40 22.26
C GLY A 210 -18.55 8.20 21.88
N VAL A 211 -18.34 7.61 20.74
CA VAL A 211 -18.70 6.23 20.39
C VAL A 211 -17.79 5.75 19.25
N CYS A 212 -16.59 5.29 19.55
CA CYS A 212 -16.08 4.18 18.80
C CYS A 212 -16.99 2.99 19.15
N LYS A 213 -17.90 2.61 18.28
CA LYS A 213 -18.57 1.31 18.40
C LYS A 213 -17.49 0.28 18.18
N LEU A 214 -17.00 -0.27 19.29
CA LEU A 214 -16.22 -1.49 19.27
C LEU A 214 -16.97 -2.49 18.39
N VAL A 215 -16.36 -2.84 17.25
CA VAL A 215 -16.75 -4.03 16.52
C VAL A 215 -16.61 -5.16 17.51
N ASP A 216 -17.69 -5.95 17.69
CA ASP A 216 -17.70 -7.06 18.64
C ASP A 216 -16.39 -7.85 18.52
N GLU A 217 -15.76 -8.15 19.66
CA GLU A 217 -14.51 -8.96 19.73
C GLU A 217 -14.65 -10.29 18.96
N ASP A 218 -15.88 -10.74 18.74
CA ASP A 218 -16.20 -11.94 17.97
C ASP A 218 -15.95 -11.77 16.46
N ASP A 219 -16.09 -10.59 15.88
CA ASP A 219 -15.83 -10.35 14.46
C ASP A 219 -14.32 -10.17 14.19
N TYR A 220 -13.59 -9.55 15.12
CA TYR A 220 -12.14 -9.42 15.06
C TYR A 220 -11.42 -10.77 15.25
N THR A 221 -11.95 -11.63 16.11
CA THR A 221 -11.44 -13.01 16.28
C THR A 221 -11.80 -13.91 15.10
N ARG A 222 -12.86 -13.58 14.33
CA ARG A 222 -13.19 -14.27 13.07
C ARG A 222 -12.18 -13.98 11.97
N VAL A 223 -11.71 -12.75 11.88
CA VAL A 223 -10.65 -12.36 10.91
C VAL A 223 -9.31 -13.01 11.30
N LYS A 224 -8.96 -13.04 12.59
CA LYS A 224 -7.72 -13.70 13.08
C LYS A 224 -7.80 -15.24 13.15
N ARG A 225 -9.01 -15.82 13.18
CA ARG A 225 -9.24 -17.28 13.18
C ARG A 225 -9.88 -17.75 11.88
N GLY A 226 -9.46 -17.22 10.74
CA GLY A 226 -9.81 -17.76 9.43
C GLY A 226 -9.51 -19.25 9.42
N ARG A 227 -10.56 -20.08 9.55
CA ARG A 227 -10.45 -21.53 9.51
C ARG A 227 -9.84 -21.92 8.17
N VAL A 228 -8.69 -22.56 8.22
CA VAL A 228 -8.26 -23.50 7.18
C VAL A 228 -9.33 -24.59 7.14
N GLY A 229 -10.14 -24.62 6.09
CA GLY A 229 -11.06 -25.74 5.92
C GLY A 229 -12.31 -25.38 5.11
N GLU A 230 -12.30 -25.90 3.91
CA GLU A 230 -13.34 -26.21 2.92
C GLU A 230 -13.54 -25.20 1.79
N PRO A 231 -13.34 -25.67 0.54
CA PRO A 231 -13.66 -24.89 -0.66
C PRO A 231 -15.18 -24.72 -0.78
N ARG A 232 -15.64 -23.48 -0.85
CA ARG A 232 -17.04 -23.18 -1.14
C ARG A 232 -17.42 -23.80 -2.49
N ARG A 233 -18.36 -24.77 -2.49
CA ARG A 233 -19.01 -25.27 -3.70
C ARG A 233 -19.74 -24.14 -4.38
N ARG A 234 -19.46 -23.94 -5.67
CA ARG A 234 -20.27 -23.06 -6.53
C ARG A 234 -21.69 -23.58 -6.56
N PRO A 235 -22.73 -22.74 -6.49
CA PRO A 235 -24.10 -23.16 -6.78
C PRO A 235 -24.21 -23.45 -8.26
N THR A 236 -24.53 -24.69 -8.59
CA THR A 236 -25.01 -25.10 -9.92
C THR A 236 -26.47 -24.71 -9.98
N GLY A 237 -26.77 -23.59 -10.62
CA GLY A 237 -28.13 -23.18 -10.96
C GLY A 237 -28.26 -23.15 -12.47
N GLU A 238 -28.65 -24.27 -13.06
CA GLU A 238 -29.27 -24.29 -14.38
C GLU A 238 -30.69 -23.76 -14.22
N GLU A 239 -30.97 -22.57 -14.71
CA GLU A 239 -32.34 -22.12 -15.00
C GLU A 239 -32.52 -22.02 -16.49
N ASP A 240 -33.38 -22.94 -16.99
CA ASP A 240 -33.90 -22.99 -18.34
C ASP A 240 -34.61 -21.68 -18.73
N VAL A 241 -34.04 -20.95 -19.69
CA VAL A 241 -34.73 -19.85 -20.35
C VAL A 241 -35.51 -20.41 -21.56
N LYS A 242 -36.81 -20.62 -21.38
CA LYS A 242 -37.75 -20.90 -22.49
C LYS A 242 -37.95 -19.64 -23.31
N VAL A 243 -37.41 -19.63 -24.51
CA VAL A 243 -37.74 -18.64 -25.54
C VAL A 243 -39.10 -18.97 -26.18
N LYS A 244 -40.14 -18.19 -25.91
CA LYS A 244 -41.36 -18.17 -26.70
C LYS A 244 -41.12 -17.41 -27.99
N ARG A 245 -41.23 -18.10 -29.13
CA ARG A 245 -41.43 -17.47 -30.45
C ARG A 245 -42.95 -17.28 -30.62
N GLU A 246 -43.37 -16.03 -30.76
CA GLU A 246 -44.68 -15.70 -31.35
C GLU A 246 -44.50 -15.24 -32.78
N LYS A 247 -45.52 -15.60 -33.57
CA LYS A 247 -45.62 -15.53 -35.03
C LYS A 247 -45.65 -14.09 -35.57
#